data_f08cb0305488c38238d7b82c131a8405
#
_entry.id   f08cb0305488c38238d7b82c131a8405
#
_cell.length_a   1.000
_cell.length_b   1.000
_cell.length_c   1.000
_cell.angle_alpha   90.00
_cell.angle_beta   90.00
_cell.angle_gamma   90.00
#
_symmetry.space_group_name_H-M   'P 1'
#
loop_
_entity.id
_entity.type
_entity.pdbx_description
1 polymer ?
#
loop_
_entity_poly.entity_id
_entity_poly.type
_entity_poly.pdbx_seq_one_letter_code
_entity_poly.pdbx_strand_id
1 'polypeptide(L)'
;MRAFSMLCSKFVILSRSSSIILTCLAACSAGGLRLNAQILTQEDLQNETAEYEVASRSAEPPHMPPVVAGRIWLHLGVLYQDAGRFGQAEIAYEHAMRLLTIAPVSRPDLADALDNLGTLYAESGNLKDAEHAEKNALKMREAAGLKSELPRSWYHLATLYLHQHRSANAREFAQRAAEAFSEDRNALPENKLGTLLVLASSLCQSHQYPEAIAHLQSALQLSNNLYGPEQLPTGLNTFLLGYAYWKSGDLVSANPLMQRGSDILGKTLGWHPAYLFVLTQYAQFLRKAHQQDAAHAIEQEIKQKRTHLNSEPKIGQQLQMIDIAVLF
;
A
#
# COMPACT_ATOMS: atom_id res chain seq x y z
N MET A 1 -16.30 30.21 13.42
CA MET A 1 -16.90 30.04 12.09
C MET A 1 -15.92 30.07 10.91
N ARG A 2 -14.87 30.93 10.89
CA ARG A 2 -13.88 30.95 9.78
C ARG A 2 -12.99 29.70 9.70
N ALA A 3 -12.64 29.08 10.81
CA ALA A 3 -11.86 27.83 10.84
C ALA A 3 -12.67 26.63 10.30
N PHE A 4 -13.98 26.63 10.48
CA PHE A 4 -14.87 25.55 10.03
C PHE A 4 -15.05 25.52 8.50
N SER A 5 -15.07 26.69 7.85
CA SER A 5 -15.13 26.81 6.39
C SER A 5 -13.86 26.37 5.68
N MET A 6 -12.70 26.52 6.32
CA MET A 6 -11.41 26.04 5.77
C MET A 6 -11.28 24.51 5.86
N LEU A 7 -11.76 23.88 6.92
CA LEU A 7 -11.76 22.44 7.07
C LEU A 7 -12.66 21.73 6.02
N CYS A 8 -13.84 22.25 5.76
CA CYS A 8 -14.75 21.65 4.77
C CYS A 8 -14.24 21.72 3.31
N SER A 9 -13.41 22.69 2.96
CA SER A 9 -12.84 22.78 1.61
C SER A 9 -11.57 21.93 1.41
N LYS A 10 -10.92 21.51 2.51
CA LYS A 10 -9.74 20.62 2.50
C LYS A 10 -10.11 19.14 2.58
N PHE A 11 -11.37 18.79 2.75
CA PHE A 11 -11.85 17.40 2.84
C PHE A 11 -11.63 16.55 1.56
N VAL A 12 -10.97 17.11 0.57
CA VAL A 12 -10.77 16.49 -0.76
C VAL A 12 -9.36 15.96 -0.98
N ILE A 13 -8.42 16.14 -0.05
CA ILE A 13 -7.03 15.75 -0.35
C ILE A 13 -6.40 15.16 0.91
N LEU A 14 -5.85 13.99 0.79
CA LEU A 14 -4.63 13.48 1.40
C LEU A 14 -4.75 12.09 2.05
N SER A 15 -4.34 11.08 1.32
CA SER A 15 -3.53 10.01 1.88
C SER A 15 -2.22 10.03 1.12
N ARG A 16 -1.21 10.58 1.74
CA ARG A 16 0.15 10.60 1.20
C ARG A 16 1.13 10.57 2.34
N SER A 17 1.74 9.48 2.58
CA SER A 17 3.11 9.49 3.09
C SER A 17 3.75 8.12 3.07
N SER A 18 5.00 8.15 2.83
CA SER A 18 6.11 7.24 3.17
C SER A 18 5.99 5.76 2.81
N SER A 19 4.82 5.23 2.55
CA SER A 19 4.60 3.90 1.96
C SER A 19 4.33 4.02 0.48
N ILE A 20 5.24 4.59 -0.28
CA ILE A 20 5.07 4.76 -1.73
C ILE A 20 4.84 3.40 -2.42
N ILE A 21 5.24 2.29 -1.84
CA ILE A 21 4.99 0.95 -2.39
C ILE A 21 3.66 0.38 -1.88
N LEU A 22 3.33 0.55 -0.59
CA LEU A 22 1.99 0.24 -0.11
C LEU A 22 0.97 1.31 -0.53
N THR A 23 1.36 2.57 -0.77
CA THR A 23 0.45 3.57 -1.33
C THR A 23 0.23 3.44 -2.82
N CYS A 24 1.13 2.84 -3.60
CA CYS A 24 0.67 2.26 -4.87
C CYS A 24 -0.31 1.09 -4.63
N LEU A 25 -0.19 0.38 -3.52
CA LEU A 25 -1.09 -0.69 -3.12
C LEU A 25 -2.22 -0.19 -2.19
N ALA A 26 -2.03 0.81 -1.36
CA ALA A 26 -3.01 1.35 -0.40
C ALA A 26 -3.61 2.72 -0.75
N ALA A 27 -3.11 3.44 -1.75
CA ALA A 27 -3.78 4.61 -2.32
C ALA A 27 -5.17 4.29 -2.91
N CYS A 28 -5.48 3.00 -2.98
CA CYS A 28 -6.82 2.50 -3.25
C CYS A 28 -7.77 2.59 -2.05
N SER A 29 -7.28 2.84 -0.84
CA SER A 29 -8.12 2.81 0.38
C SER A 29 -8.81 4.12 0.72
N ALA A 30 -8.29 5.25 0.29
CA ALA A 30 -8.96 6.53 0.50
C ALA A 30 -9.78 6.89 -0.74
N GLY A 31 -11.08 6.78 -0.64
CA GLY A 31 -12.01 7.03 -1.71
C GLY A 31 -11.70 8.26 -2.56
N GLY A 32 -11.43 8.04 -3.83
CA GLY A 32 -11.63 9.02 -4.91
C GLY A 32 -10.79 10.29 -4.89
N LEU A 33 -9.60 10.32 -4.35
CA LEU A 33 -8.78 11.52 -4.24
C LEU A 33 -7.75 11.62 -5.35
N ARG A 34 -7.89 12.66 -6.17
CA ARG A 34 -6.94 13.04 -7.21
C ARG A 34 -5.55 13.24 -6.58
N LEU A 35 -4.64 12.34 -6.91
CA LEU A 35 -3.24 12.44 -6.60
C LEU A 35 -2.56 13.54 -7.43
N ASN A 36 -2.63 14.79 -6.95
CA ASN A 36 -1.54 15.70 -7.19
C ASN A 36 -0.41 15.30 -6.22
N ALA A 37 0.62 14.63 -6.78
CA ALA A 37 1.65 13.99 -6.00
C ALA A 37 2.64 15.01 -5.39
N GLN A 38 2.24 15.72 -4.35
CA GLN A 38 3.17 16.27 -3.37
C GLN A 38 3.35 15.20 -2.29
N ILE A 39 4.52 14.62 -2.22
CA ILE A 39 4.95 13.83 -1.06
C ILE A 39 4.87 14.79 0.11
N LEU A 40 3.97 14.55 1.07
CA LEU A 40 3.96 15.30 2.31
C LEU A 40 5.34 15.11 2.94
N THR A 41 5.99 16.21 3.28
CA THR A 41 7.20 16.12 4.08
C THR A 41 6.83 15.61 5.47
N GLN A 42 7.79 15.12 6.22
CA GLN A 42 7.56 14.73 7.61
C GLN A 42 7.00 15.89 8.46
N GLU A 43 7.37 17.11 8.11
CA GLU A 43 6.85 18.33 8.73
C GLU A 43 5.37 18.57 8.37
N ASP A 44 4.99 18.38 7.11
CA ASP A 44 3.59 18.49 6.69
C ASP A 44 2.70 17.47 7.40
N LEU A 45 3.17 16.22 7.52
CA LEU A 45 2.46 15.16 8.24
C LEU A 45 2.29 15.51 9.73
N GLN A 46 3.33 16.03 10.38
CA GLN A 46 3.26 16.44 11.77
C GLN A 46 2.29 17.61 11.98
N ASN A 47 2.33 18.61 11.09
CA ASN A 47 1.45 19.78 11.17
C ASN A 47 -0.01 19.38 10.96
N GLU A 48 -0.30 18.56 9.95
CA GLU A 48 -1.66 18.07 9.69
C GLU A 48 -2.17 17.20 10.85
N THR A 49 -1.33 16.32 11.37
CA THR A 49 -1.68 15.51 12.55
C THR A 49 -2.06 16.39 13.73
N ALA A 50 -1.30 17.44 14.03
CA ALA A 50 -1.59 18.37 15.12
C ALA A 50 -2.90 19.14 14.92
N GLU A 51 -3.22 19.55 13.67
CA GLU A 51 -4.49 20.20 13.34
C GLU A 51 -5.68 19.26 13.62
N TYR A 52 -5.58 17.98 13.21
CA TYR A 52 -6.64 17.00 13.43
C TYR A 52 -6.73 16.54 14.89
N GLU A 53 -5.64 16.50 15.64
CA GLU A 53 -5.66 16.27 17.10
C GLU A 53 -6.43 17.39 17.83
N VAL A 54 -6.28 18.65 17.41
CA VAL A 54 -7.07 19.77 17.95
C VAL A 54 -8.53 19.65 17.55
N ALA A 55 -8.81 19.34 16.29
CA ALA A 55 -10.17 19.16 15.80
C ALA A 55 -10.91 18.01 16.51
N SER A 56 -10.23 16.90 16.78
CA SER A 56 -10.80 15.71 17.43
C SER A 56 -11.27 15.98 18.86
N ARG A 57 -10.60 16.88 19.60
CA ARG A 57 -11.00 17.27 20.97
C ARG A 57 -12.37 17.93 21.02
N SER A 58 -12.82 18.52 19.91
CA SER A 58 -14.14 19.17 19.79
C SER A 58 -15.11 18.31 18.97
N ALA A 59 -14.68 17.16 18.48
CA ALA A 59 -15.42 16.28 17.58
C ALA A 59 -16.27 15.27 18.35
N GLU A 60 -17.09 15.74 19.31
CA GLU A 60 -17.97 14.89 20.10
C GLU A 60 -19.41 15.44 20.09
N PRO A 61 -20.42 14.55 20.03
CA PRO A 61 -21.82 14.96 20.24
C PRO A 61 -22.03 15.57 21.65
N PRO A 62 -22.89 16.59 21.82
CA PRO A 62 -23.82 17.16 20.83
C PRO A 62 -23.23 18.28 19.96
N HIS A 63 -21.97 18.64 20.13
CA HIS A 63 -21.35 19.81 19.47
C HIS A 63 -21.13 19.59 17.97
N MET A 64 -21.05 18.33 17.54
CA MET A 64 -20.81 17.99 16.14
C MET A 64 -21.66 16.78 15.73
N PRO A 65 -22.20 16.75 14.47
CA PRO A 65 -22.88 15.57 13.96
C PRO A 65 -21.97 14.33 13.99
N PRO A 66 -22.48 13.15 14.43
CA PRO A 66 -21.66 11.94 14.56
C PRO A 66 -20.91 11.54 13.30
N VAL A 67 -21.49 11.76 12.10
CA VAL A 67 -20.80 11.47 10.82
C VAL A 67 -19.58 12.37 10.63
N VAL A 68 -19.69 13.66 10.94
CA VAL A 68 -18.59 14.62 10.80
C VAL A 68 -17.48 14.31 11.81
N ALA A 69 -17.88 14.07 13.07
CA ALA A 69 -16.97 13.68 14.13
C ALA A 69 -16.24 12.36 13.78
N GLY A 70 -16.99 11.36 13.29
CA GLY A 70 -16.44 10.08 12.87
C GLY A 70 -15.42 10.20 11.74
N ARG A 71 -15.67 11.07 10.75
CA ARG A 71 -14.73 11.34 9.65
C ARG A 71 -13.45 12.02 10.13
N ILE A 72 -13.54 12.93 11.12
CA ILE A 72 -12.35 13.55 11.71
C ILE A 72 -11.47 12.50 12.38
N TRP A 73 -12.06 11.61 13.18
CA TRP A 73 -11.35 10.54 13.84
C TRP A 73 -10.80 9.50 12.85
N LEU A 74 -11.54 9.21 11.77
CA LEU A 74 -11.08 8.34 10.70
C LEU A 74 -9.82 8.90 10.02
N HIS A 75 -9.84 10.19 9.69
CA HIS A 75 -8.70 10.85 9.07
C HIS A 75 -7.49 10.93 10.01
N LEU A 76 -7.73 11.23 11.30
CA LEU A 76 -6.69 11.22 12.31
C LEU A 76 -6.05 9.83 12.47
N GLY A 77 -6.85 8.77 12.36
CA GLY A 77 -6.36 7.40 12.34
C GLY A 77 -5.38 7.13 11.18
N VAL A 78 -5.72 7.62 9.98
CA VAL A 78 -4.83 7.53 8.80
C VAL A 78 -3.52 8.28 9.05
N LEU A 79 -3.58 9.51 9.57
CA LEU A 79 -2.38 10.30 9.88
C LEU A 79 -1.49 9.63 10.93
N TYR A 80 -2.08 9.02 11.97
CA TYR A 80 -1.32 8.24 12.96
C TYR A 80 -0.69 6.98 12.37
N GLN A 81 -1.41 6.28 11.50
CA GLN A 81 -0.89 5.11 10.79
C GLN A 81 0.28 5.51 9.90
N ASP A 82 0.13 6.58 9.12
CA ASP A 82 1.17 7.16 8.28
C ASP A 82 2.42 7.61 9.07
N ALA A 83 2.21 8.07 10.31
CA ALA A 83 3.30 8.41 11.22
C ALA A 83 3.91 7.20 11.96
N GLY A 84 3.46 5.96 11.67
CA GLY A 84 3.89 4.74 12.37
C GLY A 84 3.38 4.62 13.81
N ARG A 85 2.41 5.45 14.21
CA ARG A 85 1.81 5.51 15.56
C ARG A 85 0.63 4.54 15.66
N PHE A 86 0.86 3.26 15.37
CA PHE A 86 -0.17 2.23 15.16
C PHE A 86 -1.18 2.10 16.32
N GLY A 87 -0.74 2.15 17.57
CA GLY A 87 -1.66 2.10 18.71
C GLY A 87 -2.61 3.31 18.78
N GLN A 88 -2.17 4.48 18.35
CA GLN A 88 -3.01 5.68 18.28
C GLN A 88 -3.95 5.63 17.07
N ALA A 89 -3.49 5.07 15.95
CA ALA A 89 -4.31 4.83 14.77
C ALA A 89 -5.48 3.88 15.10
N GLU A 90 -5.22 2.78 15.79
CA GLU A 90 -6.25 1.82 16.23
C GLU A 90 -7.31 2.51 17.09
N ILE A 91 -6.90 3.26 18.13
CA ILE A 91 -7.82 4.01 18.98
C ILE A 91 -8.66 5.01 18.18
N ALA A 92 -8.05 5.70 17.23
CA ALA A 92 -8.75 6.68 16.39
C ALA A 92 -9.77 6.00 15.47
N TYR A 93 -9.44 4.86 14.86
CA TYR A 93 -10.37 4.08 14.04
C TYR A 93 -11.54 3.52 14.85
N GLU A 94 -11.28 3.02 16.07
CA GLU A 94 -12.34 2.56 16.96
C GLU A 94 -13.29 3.70 17.37
N HIS A 95 -12.75 4.90 17.64
CA HIS A 95 -13.55 6.11 17.90
C HIS A 95 -14.41 6.47 16.70
N ALA A 96 -13.82 6.49 15.49
CA ALA A 96 -14.55 6.73 14.26
C ALA A 96 -15.70 5.73 14.08
N MET A 97 -15.43 4.44 14.24
CA MET A 97 -16.45 3.39 14.11
C MET A 97 -17.60 3.55 15.11
N ARG A 98 -17.34 3.90 16.37
CA ARG A 98 -18.39 4.15 17.36
C ARG A 98 -19.30 5.30 16.93
N LEU A 99 -18.73 6.40 16.49
CA LEU A 99 -19.48 7.58 16.04
C LEU A 99 -20.25 7.32 14.75
N LEU A 100 -19.66 6.60 13.81
CA LEU A 100 -20.28 6.26 12.54
C LEU A 100 -21.42 5.22 12.70
N THR A 101 -21.33 4.34 13.68
CA THR A 101 -22.37 3.33 13.95
C THR A 101 -23.69 3.94 14.39
N ILE A 102 -23.68 5.06 15.13
CA ILE A 102 -24.89 5.74 15.60
C ILE A 102 -25.54 6.63 14.53
N ALA A 103 -24.91 6.78 13.36
CA ALA A 103 -25.39 7.60 12.26
C ALA A 103 -25.91 6.71 11.11
N PRO A 104 -27.23 6.68 10.84
CA PRO A 104 -27.83 5.69 9.92
C PRO A 104 -27.40 5.83 8.46
N VAL A 105 -26.82 6.96 8.07
CA VAL A 105 -26.40 7.27 6.67
C VAL A 105 -24.90 7.03 6.43
N SER A 106 -24.16 6.52 7.42
CA SER A 106 -22.69 6.45 7.39
C SER A 106 -22.10 5.09 7.00
N ARG A 107 -22.88 4.22 6.35
CA ARG A 107 -22.41 2.89 5.95
C ARG A 107 -21.13 2.89 5.08
N PRO A 108 -20.96 3.80 4.10
CA PRO A 108 -19.70 3.91 3.38
C PRO A 108 -18.51 4.26 4.29
N ASP A 109 -18.66 5.30 5.12
CA ASP A 109 -17.61 5.76 6.04
C ASP A 109 -17.25 4.66 7.07
N LEU A 110 -18.23 3.87 7.52
CA LEU A 110 -17.97 2.75 8.43
C LEU A 110 -17.25 1.60 7.73
N ALA A 111 -17.56 1.33 6.48
CA ALA A 111 -16.82 0.36 5.68
C ALA A 111 -15.37 0.82 5.43
N ASP A 112 -15.17 2.12 5.21
CA ASP A 112 -13.83 2.71 5.06
C ASP A 112 -13.02 2.63 6.36
N ALA A 113 -13.66 2.83 7.51
CA ALA A 113 -13.01 2.65 8.80
C ALA A 113 -12.57 1.18 9.04
N LEU A 114 -13.40 0.22 8.62
CA LEU A 114 -13.07 -1.21 8.68
C LEU A 114 -11.91 -1.58 7.74
N ASP A 115 -11.89 -1.05 6.51
CA ASP A 115 -10.77 -1.25 5.58
C ASP A 115 -9.45 -0.72 6.18
N ASN A 116 -9.47 0.51 6.72
CA ASN A 116 -8.27 1.10 7.30
C ASN A 116 -7.78 0.30 8.53
N LEU A 117 -8.72 -0.15 9.37
CA LEU A 117 -8.38 -1.02 10.49
C LEU A 117 -7.83 -2.37 10.02
N GLY A 118 -8.40 -2.94 8.96
CA GLY A 118 -7.90 -4.15 8.31
C GLY A 118 -6.47 -3.99 7.80
N THR A 119 -6.18 -2.87 7.14
CA THR A 119 -4.83 -2.53 6.69
C THR A 119 -3.87 -2.36 7.86
N LEU A 120 -4.27 -1.66 8.92
CA LEU A 120 -3.48 -1.50 10.14
C LEU A 120 -3.14 -2.84 10.79
N TYR A 121 -4.10 -3.74 10.89
CA TYR A 121 -3.88 -5.09 11.41
C TYR A 121 -2.95 -5.91 10.52
N ALA A 122 -3.05 -5.78 9.20
CA ALA A 122 -2.15 -6.45 8.27
C ALA A 122 -0.70 -5.94 8.42
N GLU A 123 -0.50 -4.63 8.53
CA GLU A 123 0.81 -4.00 8.79
C GLU A 123 1.40 -4.39 10.15
N SER A 124 0.54 -4.62 11.14
CA SER A 124 0.95 -5.11 12.47
C SER A 124 1.19 -6.62 12.52
N GLY A 125 1.01 -7.34 11.40
CA GLY A 125 1.14 -8.80 11.31
C GLY A 125 -0.06 -9.57 11.86
N ASN A 126 -1.13 -8.90 12.30
CA ASN A 126 -2.36 -9.53 12.79
C ASN A 126 -3.30 -9.88 11.63
N LEU A 127 -2.86 -10.82 10.78
CA LEU A 127 -3.55 -11.17 9.54
C LEU A 127 -4.96 -11.75 9.72
N LYS A 128 -5.28 -12.29 10.90
CA LYS A 128 -6.63 -12.82 11.20
C LYS A 128 -7.65 -11.72 11.41
N ASP A 129 -7.30 -10.72 12.22
CA ASP A 129 -8.19 -9.60 12.49
C ASP A 129 -8.29 -8.69 11.25
N ALA A 130 -7.20 -8.58 10.47
CA ALA A 130 -7.23 -7.95 9.15
C ALA A 130 -8.26 -8.62 8.24
N GLU A 131 -8.25 -9.95 8.11
CA GLU A 131 -9.21 -10.68 7.27
C GLU A 131 -10.66 -10.49 7.75
N HIS A 132 -10.85 -10.45 9.05
CA HIS A 132 -12.18 -10.21 9.63
C HIS A 132 -12.69 -8.79 9.30
N ALA A 133 -11.86 -7.77 9.47
CA ALA A 133 -12.21 -6.39 9.18
C ALA A 133 -12.54 -6.19 7.69
N GLU A 134 -11.67 -6.64 6.80
CA GLU A 134 -11.85 -6.53 5.34
C GLU A 134 -13.11 -7.25 4.83
N LYS A 135 -13.40 -8.47 5.34
CA LYS A 135 -14.63 -9.19 5.01
C LYS A 135 -15.89 -8.48 5.52
N ASN A 136 -15.83 -7.85 6.68
CA ASN A 136 -16.94 -7.07 7.20
C ASN A 136 -17.16 -5.80 6.35
N ALA A 137 -16.11 -5.12 5.92
CA ALA A 137 -16.20 -3.97 5.02
C ALA A 137 -16.87 -4.37 3.68
N LEU A 138 -16.40 -5.46 3.06
CA LEU A 138 -17.00 -6.00 1.84
C LEU A 138 -18.49 -6.31 2.04
N LYS A 139 -18.83 -7.09 3.06
CA LYS A 139 -20.21 -7.46 3.38
C LYS A 139 -21.11 -6.24 3.60
N MET A 140 -20.57 -5.20 4.24
CA MET A 140 -21.31 -3.96 4.48
C MET A 140 -21.59 -3.22 3.17
N ARG A 141 -20.62 -3.13 2.25
CA ARG A 141 -20.80 -2.52 0.93
C ARG A 141 -21.80 -3.30 0.08
N GLU A 142 -21.73 -4.63 0.10
CA GLU A 142 -22.70 -5.50 -0.59
C GLU A 142 -24.13 -5.26 -0.07
N ALA A 143 -24.31 -5.27 1.27
CA ALA A 143 -25.61 -5.05 1.90
C ALA A 143 -26.16 -3.62 1.66
N ALA A 144 -25.28 -2.64 1.47
CA ALA A 144 -25.66 -1.26 1.15
C ALA A 144 -25.86 -1.02 -0.35
N GLY A 145 -25.58 -2.00 -1.21
CA GLY A 145 -25.67 -1.87 -2.66
C GLY A 145 -24.61 -0.95 -3.28
N LEU A 146 -23.48 -0.74 -2.62
CA LEU A 146 -22.40 0.16 -3.04
C LEU A 146 -21.49 -0.52 -4.09
N LYS A 147 -22.07 -0.85 -5.25
CA LYS A 147 -21.40 -1.63 -6.30
C LYS A 147 -20.09 -1.01 -6.79
N SER A 148 -20.01 0.32 -6.87
CA SER A 148 -18.80 1.05 -7.30
C SER A 148 -17.64 0.95 -6.32
N GLU A 149 -17.89 0.56 -5.07
CA GLU A 149 -16.87 0.42 -4.03
C GLU A 149 -16.39 -1.03 -3.83
N LEU A 150 -17.10 -2.02 -4.39
CA LEU A 150 -16.74 -3.43 -4.27
C LEU A 150 -15.34 -3.76 -4.83
N PRO A 151 -14.90 -3.19 -5.98
CA PRO A 151 -13.57 -3.46 -6.51
C PRO A 151 -12.45 -3.13 -5.54
N ARG A 152 -12.62 -2.07 -4.73
CA ARG A 152 -11.68 -1.70 -3.68
C ARG A 152 -11.60 -2.77 -2.59
N SER A 153 -12.74 -3.24 -2.09
CA SER A 153 -12.77 -4.32 -1.09
C SER A 153 -12.14 -5.62 -1.63
N TRP A 154 -12.39 -5.95 -2.90
CA TRP A 154 -11.75 -7.12 -3.52
C TRP A 154 -10.24 -6.96 -3.61
N TYR A 155 -9.77 -5.78 -3.96
CA TYR A 155 -8.35 -5.45 -4.01
C TYR A 155 -7.69 -5.61 -2.62
N HIS A 156 -8.30 -5.08 -1.55
CA HIS A 156 -7.79 -5.20 -0.18
C HIS A 156 -7.71 -6.67 0.26
N LEU A 157 -8.78 -7.43 0.03
CA LEU A 157 -8.77 -8.87 0.32
C LEU A 157 -7.72 -9.62 -0.51
N ALA A 158 -7.53 -9.26 -1.77
CA ALA A 158 -6.49 -9.86 -2.61
C ALA A 158 -5.10 -9.61 -2.04
N THR A 159 -4.81 -8.37 -1.64
CA THR A 159 -3.54 -7.99 -1.00
C THR A 159 -3.33 -8.76 0.30
N LEU A 160 -4.35 -8.84 1.15
CA LEU A 160 -4.29 -9.57 2.41
C LEU A 160 -4.03 -11.08 2.19
N TYR A 161 -4.71 -11.69 1.23
CA TYR A 161 -4.48 -13.11 0.90
C TYR A 161 -3.09 -13.37 0.32
N LEU A 162 -2.52 -12.38 -0.38
CA LEU A 162 -1.13 -12.44 -0.83
C LEU A 162 -0.18 -12.47 0.38
N HIS A 163 -0.41 -11.62 1.39
CA HIS A 163 0.33 -11.63 2.68
C HIS A 163 0.20 -12.95 3.44
N GLN A 164 -0.95 -13.61 3.34
CA GLN A 164 -1.18 -14.92 3.95
C GLN A 164 -0.62 -16.09 3.10
N HIS A 165 0.07 -15.83 1.98
CA HIS A 165 0.50 -16.83 0.99
C HIS A 165 -0.65 -17.71 0.47
N ARG A 166 -1.86 -17.19 0.46
CA ARG A 166 -3.06 -17.81 -0.10
C ARG A 166 -3.27 -17.36 -1.55
N SER A 167 -2.30 -17.71 -2.40
CA SER A 167 -2.21 -17.19 -3.77
C SER A 167 -3.45 -17.44 -4.63
N ALA A 168 -4.16 -18.55 -4.43
CA ALA A 168 -5.41 -18.84 -5.14
C ALA A 168 -6.52 -17.83 -4.81
N ASN A 169 -6.70 -17.52 -3.51
CA ASN A 169 -7.66 -16.51 -3.07
C ASN A 169 -7.23 -15.12 -3.52
N ALA A 170 -5.93 -14.79 -3.38
CA ALA A 170 -5.39 -13.50 -3.85
C ALA A 170 -5.67 -13.29 -5.33
N ARG A 171 -5.42 -14.30 -6.17
CA ARG A 171 -5.70 -14.26 -7.61
C ARG A 171 -7.18 -14.06 -7.92
N GLU A 172 -8.08 -14.84 -7.28
CA GLU A 172 -9.52 -14.71 -7.48
C GLU A 172 -10.01 -13.29 -7.23
N PHE A 173 -9.68 -12.73 -6.07
CA PHE A 173 -10.12 -11.38 -5.72
C PHE A 173 -9.43 -10.30 -6.55
N ALA A 174 -8.14 -10.45 -6.87
CA ALA A 174 -7.43 -9.52 -7.75
C ALA A 174 -8.01 -9.52 -9.17
N GLN A 175 -8.40 -10.67 -9.68
CA GLN A 175 -9.02 -10.77 -11.00
C GLN A 175 -10.38 -10.07 -11.03
N ARG A 176 -11.25 -10.29 -10.03
CA ARG A 176 -12.54 -9.58 -9.89
C ARG A 176 -12.35 -8.07 -9.82
N ALA A 177 -11.35 -7.60 -9.06
CA ALA A 177 -11.04 -6.17 -8.98
C ALA A 177 -10.50 -5.63 -10.31
N ALA A 178 -9.63 -6.37 -11.01
CA ALA A 178 -9.07 -5.97 -12.30
C ALA A 178 -10.14 -5.82 -13.38
N GLU A 179 -11.06 -6.79 -13.47
CA GLU A 179 -12.19 -6.76 -14.39
C GLU A 179 -13.04 -5.51 -14.15
N ALA A 180 -13.46 -5.28 -12.90
CA ALA A 180 -14.28 -4.13 -12.55
C ALA A 180 -13.59 -2.79 -12.79
N PHE A 181 -12.30 -2.64 -12.43
CA PHE A 181 -11.54 -1.43 -12.72
C PHE A 181 -11.25 -1.23 -14.22
N SER A 182 -11.24 -2.29 -15.02
CA SER A 182 -11.08 -2.17 -16.47
C SER A 182 -12.36 -1.61 -17.14
N GLU A 183 -13.52 -1.98 -16.62
CA GLU A 183 -14.81 -1.54 -17.12
C GLU A 183 -15.17 -0.11 -16.66
N ASP A 184 -14.67 0.31 -15.51
CA ASP A 184 -14.89 1.65 -14.98
C ASP A 184 -13.94 2.66 -15.63
N ARG A 185 -14.51 3.56 -16.46
CA ARG A 185 -13.79 4.67 -17.10
C ARG A 185 -13.25 5.70 -16.11
N ASN A 186 -13.84 5.78 -14.93
CA ASN A 186 -13.47 6.70 -13.87
C ASN A 186 -12.51 6.06 -12.85
N ALA A 187 -12.21 4.76 -12.99
CA ALA A 187 -11.26 4.10 -12.12
C ALA A 187 -9.89 4.75 -12.19
N LEU A 188 -9.34 5.08 -11.03
CA LEU A 188 -8.01 5.66 -10.93
C LEU A 188 -6.98 4.70 -11.53
N PRO A 189 -6.05 5.19 -12.36
CA PRO A 189 -5.00 4.35 -12.96
C PRO A 189 -4.17 3.62 -11.90
N GLU A 190 -4.00 4.20 -10.72
CA GLU A 190 -3.31 3.63 -9.57
C GLU A 190 -3.98 2.35 -9.08
N ASN A 191 -5.33 2.31 -9.08
CA ASN A 191 -6.09 1.12 -8.72
C ASN A 191 -5.83 -0.02 -9.71
N LYS A 192 -5.78 0.31 -11.00
CA LYS A 192 -5.43 -0.65 -12.06
C LYS A 192 -4.01 -1.18 -11.87
N LEU A 193 -3.06 -0.28 -11.59
CA LEU A 193 -1.66 -0.65 -11.34
C LEU A 193 -1.53 -1.58 -10.13
N GLY A 194 -2.10 -1.19 -8.99
CA GLY A 194 -2.06 -2.01 -7.76
C GLY A 194 -2.65 -3.40 -7.98
N THR A 195 -3.78 -3.48 -8.68
CA THR A 195 -4.44 -4.76 -8.97
C THR A 195 -3.61 -5.65 -9.90
N LEU A 196 -2.97 -5.06 -10.93
CA LEU A 196 -2.06 -5.81 -11.81
C LEU A 196 -0.86 -6.38 -11.04
N LEU A 197 -0.32 -5.63 -10.06
CA LEU A 197 0.77 -6.09 -9.22
C LEU A 197 0.36 -7.24 -8.32
N VAL A 198 -0.78 -7.14 -7.62
CA VAL A 198 -1.27 -8.21 -6.75
C VAL A 198 -1.57 -9.47 -7.57
N LEU A 199 -2.17 -9.32 -8.76
CA LEU A 199 -2.43 -10.44 -9.66
C LEU A 199 -1.12 -11.10 -10.10
N ALA A 200 -0.16 -10.33 -10.57
CA ALA A 200 1.14 -10.84 -11.00
C ALA A 200 1.90 -11.53 -9.86
N SER A 201 1.89 -10.94 -8.65
CA SER A 201 2.56 -11.53 -7.48
C SER A 201 1.90 -12.84 -7.05
N SER A 202 0.55 -12.93 -7.10
CA SER A 202 -0.17 -14.18 -6.82
C SER A 202 0.16 -15.27 -7.83
N LEU A 203 0.35 -14.91 -9.10
CA LEU A 203 0.80 -15.79 -10.16
C LEU A 203 2.25 -16.24 -9.96
N CYS A 204 3.14 -15.33 -9.55
CA CYS A 204 4.52 -15.68 -9.19
C CYS A 204 4.57 -16.67 -8.01
N GLN A 205 3.79 -16.44 -6.95
CA GLN A 205 3.69 -17.36 -5.80
C GLN A 205 3.13 -18.75 -6.23
N SER A 206 2.30 -18.79 -7.28
CA SER A 206 1.75 -20.02 -7.85
C SER A 206 2.64 -20.60 -8.96
N HIS A 207 3.85 -20.08 -9.19
CA HIS A 207 4.78 -20.48 -10.25
C HIS A 207 4.23 -20.36 -11.68
N GLN A 208 3.22 -19.52 -11.90
CA GLN A 208 2.61 -19.23 -13.21
C GLN A 208 3.30 -18.02 -13.86
N TYR A 209 4.62 -18.11 -14.06
CA TYR A 209 5.45 -17.01 -14.50
C TYR A 209 5.10 -16.41 -15.88
N PRO A 210 4.72 -17.19 -16.93
CA PRO A 210 4.36 -16.60 -18.21
C PRO A 210 3.20 -15.61 -18.11
N GLU A 211 2.16 -15.93 -17.32
CA GLU A 211 1.02 -15.06 -17.09
C GLU A 211 1.41 -13.86 -16.23
N ALA A 212 2.22 -14.08 -15.18
CA ALA A 212 2.75 -13.01 -14.34
C ALA A 212 3.54 -11.98 -15.16
N ILE A 213 4.39 -12.43 -16.08
CA ILE A 213 5.18 -11.57 -16.97
C ILE A 213 4.28 -10.66 -17.80
N ALA A 214 3.19 -11.18 -18.37
CA ALA A 214 2.26 -10.38 -19.16
C ALA A 214 1.62 -9.24 -18.33
N HIS A 215 1.19 -9.55 -17.10
CA HIS A 215 0.64 -8.53 -16.19
C HIS A 215 1.70 -7.52 -15.73
N LEU A 216 2.93 -7.97 -15.46
CA LEU A 216 4.04 -7.09 -15.06
C LEU A 216 4.50 -6.18 -16.20
N GLN A 217 4.45 -6.62 -17.45
CA GLN A 217 4.71 -5.76 -18.61
C GLN A 217 3.67 -4.63 -18.71
N SER A 218 2.39 -4.97 -18.52
CA SER A 218 1.30 -3.98 -18.48
C SER A 218 1.46 -3.02 -17.30
N ALA A 219 1.81 -3.54 -16.12
CA ALA A 219 2.05 -2.73 -14.93
C ALA A 219 3.25 -1.78 -15.11
N LEU A 220 4.34 -2.25 -15.74
CA LEU A 220 5.53 -1.43 -16.04
C LEU A 220 5.20 -0.30 -17.00
N GLN A 221 4.44 -0.58 -18.06
CA GLN A 221 3.98 0.45 -18.98
C GLN A 221 3.13 1.50 -18.27
N LEU A 222 2.19 1.06 -17.43
CA LEU A 222 1.32 1.96 -16.69
C LEU A 222 2.09 2.81 -15.67
N SER A 223 3.00 2.21 -14.91
CA SER A 223 3.82 2.93 -13.93
C SER A 223 4.77 3.94 -14.58
N ASN A 224 5.35 3.63 -15.75
CA ASN A 224 6.14 4.59 -16.52
C ASN A 224 5.31 5.81 -16.94
N ASN A 225 4.07 5.59 -17.37
CA ASN A 225 3.18 6.67 -17.79
C ASN A 225 2.71 7.55 -16.62
N LEU A 226 2.48 6.94 -15.45
CA LEU A 226 1.97 7.64 -14.27
C LEU A 226 3.06 8.41 -13.50
N TYR A 227 4.20 7.79 -13.33
CA TYR A 227 5.22 8.27 -12.40
C TYR A 227 6.55 8.63 -13.10
N GLY A 228 6.79 8.07 -14.27
CA GLY A 228 8.08 8.19 -14.95
C GLY A 228 9.05 7.04 -14.67
N PRO A 229 10.15 6.95 -15.46
CA PRO A 229 11.01 5.76 -15.52
C PRO A 229 11.94 5.56 -14.31
N GLU A 230 12.19 6.61 -13.50
CA GLU A 230 13.16 6.59 -12.40
C GLU A 230 12.48 6.68 -11.03
N GLN A 231 11.17 6.47 -10.98
CA GLN A 231 10.41 6.53 -9.73
C GLN A 231 10.25 5.16 -9.10
N LEU A 232 10.03 5.15 -7.78
CA LEU A 232 9.92 3.95 -6.97
C LEU A 232 8.93 2.90 -7.53
N PRO A 233 7.68 3.26 -7.93
CA PRO A 233 6.75 2.27 -8.48
C PRO A 233 7.27 1.62 -9.76
N THR A 234 7.92 2.40 -10.62
CA THR A 234 8.51 1.88 -11.86
C THR A 234 9.72 0.99 -11.59
N GLY A 235 10.57 1.38 -10.64
CA GLY A 235 11.69 0.55 -10.18
C GLY A 235 11.22 -0.80 -9.65
N LEU A 236 10.17 -0.81 -8.82
CA LEU A 236 9.58 -2.03 -8.28
C LEU A 236 9.03 -2.94 -9.40
N ASN A 237 8.22 -2.38 -10.30
CA ASN A 237 7.67 -3.15 -11.43
C ASN A 237 8.76 -3.70 -12.33
N THR A 238 9.82 -2.93 -12.58
CA THR A 238 10.98 -3.36 -13.38
C THR A 238 11.68 -4.54 -12.69
N PHE A 239 11.89 -4.46 -11.38
CA PHE A 239 12.53 -5.52 -10.62
C PHE A 239 11.68 -6.80 -10.56
N LEU A 240 10.37 -6.66 -10.30
CA LEU A 240 9.41 -7.78 -10.29
C LEU A 240 9.34 -8.48 -11.65
N LEU A 241 9.34 -7.73 -12.74
CA LEU A 241 9.39 -8.30 -14.09
C LEU A 241 10.68 -9.10 -14.31
N GLY A 242 11.82 -8.55 -13.92
CA GLY A 242 13.10 -9.28 -13.97
C GLY A 242 13.09 -10.54 -13.10
N TYR A 243 12.51 -10.47 -11.91
CA TYR A 243 12.33 -11.60 -11.02
C TYR A 243 11.46 -12.70 -11.66
N ALA A 244 10.34 -12.35 -12.29
CA ALA A 244 9.47 -13.31 -12.97
C ALA A 244 10.19 -14.00 -14.14
N TYR A 245 10.99 -13.26 -14.95
CA TYR A 245 11.83 -13.85 -15.98
C TYR A 245 12.89 -14.78 -15.39
N TRP A 246 13.57 -14.37 -14.30
CA TRP A 246 14.52 -15.27 -13.62
C TRP A 246 13.88 -16.57 -13.18
N LYS A 247 12.74 -16.50 -12.50
CA LYS A 247 12.03 -17.70 -12.00
C LYS A 247 11.47 -18.57 -13.12
N SER A 248 11.16 -18.01 -14.28
CA SER A 248 10.79 -18.77 -15.47
C SER A 248 11.98 -19.42 -16.18
N GLY A 249 13.21 -19.08 -15.80
CA GLY A 249 14.45 -19.60 -16.38
C GLY A 249 15.09 -18.69 -17.45
N ASP A 250 14.46 -17.60 -17.82
CA ASP A 250 15.00 -16.63 -18.78
C ASP A 250 15.96 -15.64 -18.09
N LEU A 251 17.21 -16.07 -17.91
CA LEU A 251 18.26 -15.27 -17.27
C LEU A 251 18.69 -14.07 -18.15
N VAL A 252 18.53 -14.17 -19.48
CA VAL A 252 18.92 -13.12 -20.42
C VAL A 252 18.02 -11.91 -20.28
N SER A 253 16.72 -12.11 -20.29
CA SER A 253 15.73 -11.03 -20.05
C SER A 253 15.74 -10.54 -18.61
N ALA A 254 16.01 -11.41 -17.64
CA ALA A 254 16.02 -11.05 -16.23
C ALA A 254 17.12 -10.06 -15.85
N ASN A 255 18.35 -10.27 -16.37
CA ASN A 255 19.54 -9.54 -15.92
C ASN A 255 19.40 -8.01 -16.03
N PRO A 256 19.12 -7.42 -17.20
CA PRO A 256 19.03 -5.97 -17.32
C PRO A 256 17.86 -5.38 -16.51
N LEU A 257 16.77 -6.11 -16.35
CA LEU A 257 15.60 -5.66 -15.60
C LEU A 257 15.88 -5.66 -14.09
N MET A 258 16.47 -6.74 -13.56
CA MET A 258 16.81 -6.81 -12.13
C MET A 258 17.87 -5.77 -11.76
N GLN A 259 18.88 -5.58 -12.61
CA GLN A 259 19.88 -4.54 -12.41
C GLN A 259 19.23 -3.16 -12.37
N ARG A 260 18.50 -2.79 -13.43
CA ARG A 260 17.86 -1.48 -13.52
C ARG A 260 16.87 -1.24 -12.39
N GLY A 261 16.02 -2.22 -12.09
CA GLY A 261 15.07 -2.13 -10.99
C GLY A 261 15.77 -1.93 -9.64
N SER A 262 16.85 -2.68 -9.38
CA SER A 262 17.67 -2.53 -8.18
C SER A 262 18.31 -1.14 -8.09
N ASP A 263 18.84 -0.60 -9.18
CA ASP A 263 19.46 0.74 -9.21
C ASP A 263 18.43 1.85 -8.90
N ILE A 264 17.23 1.78 -9.48
CA ILE A 264 16.14 2.72 -9.21
C ILE A 264 15.71 2.61 -7.73
N LEU A 265 15.51 1.39 -7.25
CA LEU A 265 15.10 1.15 -5.87
C LEU A 265 16.19 1.57 -4.86
N GLY A 266 17.47 1.41 -5.22
CA GLY A 266 18.59 1.89 -4.40
C GLY A 266 18.61 3.40 -4.25
N LYS A 267 18.35 4.15 -5.34
CA LYS A 267 18.26 5.61 -5.32
C LYS A 267 17.06 6.12 -4.52
N THR A 268 15.92 5.43 -4.62
CA THR A 268 14.65 5.89 -4.05
C THR A 268 14.43 5.42 -2.62
N LEU A 269 14.85 4.23 -2.26
CA LEU A 269 14.72 3.65 -0.92
C LEU A 269 15.94 3.93 -0.01
N GLY A 270 17.13 4.15 -0.59
CA GLY A 270 18.34 4.45 0.16
C GLY A 270 18.66 3.38 1.22
N TRP A 271 18.54 3.75 2.49
CA TRP A 271 18.78 2.88 3.66
C TRP A 271 17.54 2.14 4.16
N HIS A 272 16.41 2.22 3.45
CA HIS A 272 15.18 1.56 3.88
C HIS A 272 15.34 0.02 3.95
N PRO A 273 14.85 -0.65 5.01
CA PRO A 273 15.00 -2.11 5.17
C PRO A 273 14.48 -2.93 3.99
N ALA A 274 13.41 -2.48 3.31
CA ALA A 274 12.87 -3.14 2.13
C ALA A 274 13.90 -3.30 0.99
N TYR A 275 14.86 -2.37 0.87
CA TYR A 275 15.92 -2.48 -0.13
C TYR A 275 16.87 -3.65 0.15
N LEU A 276 17.07 -4.05 1.40
CA LEU A 276 17.85 -5.25 1.73
C LEU A 276 17.26 -6.52 1.13
N PHE A 277 15.92 -6.59 1.07
CA PHE A 277 15.25 -7.72 0.43
C PHE A 277 15.51 -7.74 -1.08
N VAL A 278 15.36 -6.59 -1.75
CA VAL A 278 15.67 -6.44 -3.19
C VAL A 278 17.11 -6.88 -3.48
N LEU A 279 18.09 -6.36 -2.74
CA LEU A 279 19.49 -6.73 -2.88
C LEU A 279 19.72 -8.23 -2.66
N THR A 280 19.01 -8.82 -1.68
CA THR A 280 19.14 -10.27 -1.40
C THR A 280 18.65 -11.10 -2.59
N GLN A 281 17.51 -10.75 -3.19
CA GLN A 281 17.00 -11.43 -4.38
C GLN A 281 17.95 -11.22 -5.58
N TYR A 282 18.49 -10.01 -5.73
CA TYR A 282 19.42 -9.71 -6.81
C TYR A 282 20.75 -10.47 -6.68
N ALA A 283 21.32 -10.57 -5.46
CA ALA A 283 22.51 -11.38 -5.22
C ALA A 283 22.28 -12.87 -5.53
N GLN A 284 21.12 -13.42 -5.15
CA GLN A 284 20.75 -14.81 -5.49
C GLN A 284 20.65 -15.02 -7.00
N PHE A 285 20.03 -14.07 -7.72
CA PHE A 285 19.98 -14.09 -9.18
C PHE A 285 21.39 -14.11 -9.78
N LEU A 286 22.26 -13.18 -9.38
CA LEU A 286 23.63 -13.06 -9.90
C LEU A 286 24.44 -14.35 -9.70
N ARG A 287 24.29 -15.00 -8.53
CA ARG A 287 24.90 -16.32 -8.29
C ARG A 287 24.39 -17.38 -9.28
N LYS A 288 23.07 -17.41 -9.52
CA LYS A 288 22.46 -18.34 -10.47
C LYS A 288 22.89 -18.04 -11.91
N ALA A 289 23.13 -16.78 -12.23
CA ALA A 289 23.63 -16.33 -13.53
C ALA A 289 25.16 -16.46 -13.68
N HIS A 290 25.85 -17.11 -12.72
CA HIS A 290 27.31 -17.30 -12.67
C HIS A 290 28.14 -15.99 -12.63
N GLN A 291 27.54 -14.88 -12.18
CA GLN A 291 28.17 -13.57 -12.01
C GLN A 291 28.68 -13.42 -10.56
N GLN A 292 29.69 -14.21 -10.19
CA GLN A 292 30.12 -14.35 -8.79
C GLN A 292 30.68 -13.04 -8.21
N ASP A 293 31.48 -12.29 -8.96
CA ASP A 293 32.06 -11.03 -8.49
C ASP A 293 30.99 -9.98 -8.23
N ALA A 294 30.00 -9.86 -9.12
CA ALA A 294 28.87 -8.98 -8.95
C ALA A 294 28.00 -9.40 -7.74
N ALA A 295 27.75 -10.70 -7.58
CA ALA A 295 27.03 -11.21 -6.41
C ALA A 295 27.74 -10.86 -5.11
N HIS A 296 29.07 -11.04 -5.07
CA HIS A 296 29.87 -10.71 -3.90
C HIS A 296 29.83 -9.21 -3.57
N ALA A 297 29.89 -8.34 -4.58
CA ALA A 297 29.77 -6.89 -4.37
C ALA A 297 28.42 -6.51 -3.74
N ILE A 298 27.31 -7.07 -4.22
CA ILE A 298 25.96 -6.84 -3.64
C ILE A 298 25.87 -7.40 -2.21
N GLU A 299 26.49 -8.55 -1.92
CA GLU A 299 26.52 -9.11 -0.55
C GLU A 299 27.30 -8.23 0.43
N GLN A 300 28.36 -7.58 -0.02
CA GLN A 300 29.08 -6.60 0.79
C GLN A 300 28.20 -5.36 1.05
N GLU A 301 27.47 -4.89 0.05
CA GLU A 301 26.50 -3.80 0.23
C GLU A 301 25.42 -4.18 1.26
N ILE A 302 24.84 -5.38 1.16
CA ILE A 302 23.87 -5.90 2.14
C ILE A 302 24.45 -5.87 3.56
N LYS A 303 25.69 -6.32 3.72
CA LYS A 303 26.37 -6.34 5.03
C LYS A 303 26.55 -4.93 5.59
N GLN A 304 26.99 -3.98 4.77
CA GLN A 304 27.17 -2.58 5.18
C GLN A 304 25.81 -1.95 5.59
N LYS A 305 24.79 -2.10 4.77
CA LYS A 305 23.44 -1.56 5.05
C LYS A 305 22.84 -2.18 6.32
N ARG A 306 23.00 -3.49 6.53
CA ARG A 306 22.53 -4.17 7.75
C ARG A 306 23.25 -3.66 9.00
N THR A 307 24.55 -3.42 8.92
CA THR A 307 25.32 -2.88 10.03
C THR A 307 24.83 -1.48 10.39
N HIS A 308 24.62 -0.64 9.40
CA HIS A 308 24.11 0.73 9.60
C HIS A 308 22.72 0.71 10.23
N LEU A 309 21.77 -0.06 9.69
CA LEU A 309 20.40 -0.17 10.25
C LEU A 309 20.39 -0.69 11.70
N ASN A 310 21.34 -1.54 12.08
CA ASN A 310 21.47 -2.03 13.45
C ASN A 310 22.12 -1.02 14.41
N SER A 311 22.87 -0.05 13.88
CA SER A 311 23.54 0.99 14.69
C SER A 311 22.65 2.22 14.95
N GLU A 312 21.58 2.41 14.19
CA GLU A 312 20.66 3.49 14.42
C GLU A 312 19.73 3.21 15.62
N PRO A 313 19.44 4.23 16.44
CA PRO A 313 18.47 4.06 17.51
C PRO A 313 17.11 3.71 16.92
N LYS A 314 16.48 2.66 17.45
CA LYS A 314 15.15 2.14 16.99
C LYS A 314 13.98 3.11 17.20
N ILE A 315 14.25 4.38 17.44
CA ILE A 315 13.24 5.44 17.58
C ILE A 315 12.66 5.70 16.18
N GLY A 316 11.47 5.17 15.94
CA GLY A 316 10.75 5.33 14.66
C GLY A 316 11.00 4.26 13.60
N GLN A 317 11.82 3.25 13.86
CA GLN A 317 12.05 2.12 12.91
C GLN A 317 10.93 1.06 12.89
N GLN A 318 9.85 1.24 13.65
CA GLN A 318 8.58 0.56 13.36
C GLN A 318 7.86 1.18 12.15
N LEU A 319 8.54 2.08 11.46
CA LEU A 319 8.12 2.61 10.17
C LEU A 319 8.02 1.45 9.18
N GLN A 320 6.78 1.06 8.98
CA GLN A 320 6.27 0.46 7.75
C GLN A 320 7.33 -0.40 7.04
N MET A 321 7.51 -1.61 7.53
CA MET A 321 8.02 -2.65 6.64
C MET A 321 6.98 -2.80 5.54
N ILE A 322 7.17 -2.02 4.48
CA ILE A 322 6.60 -2.40 3.20
C ILE A 322 7.12 -3.81 2.99
N ASP A 323 6.24 -4.78 3.16
CA ASP A 323 6.65 -6.15 2.97
C ASP A 323 6.74 -6.43 1.46
N ILE A 324 7.78 -5.82 0.84
CA ILE A 324 8.13 -6.14 -0.54
C ILE A 324 8.27 -7.66 -0.69
N ALA A 325 8.65 -8.36 0.38
CA ALA A 325 8.79 -9.82 0.39
C ALA A 325 7.50 -10.53 -0.01
N VAL A 326 6.35 -9.95 0.29
CA VAL A 326 5.04 -10.53 -0.10
C VAL A 326 4.82 -10.54 -1.61
N LEU A 327 5.44 -9.62 -2.32
CA LEU A 327 5.31 -9.53 -3.77
C LEU A 327 6.14 -10.61 -4.51
N PHE A 328 7.00 -11.34 -3.79
CA PHE A 328 7.87 -12.39 -4.31
C PHE A 328 7.49 -13.75 -3.73
#